data_185aba1c84e6df7fcd988b90dc368baa
#
_entry.id   185aba1c84e6df7fcd988b90dc368baa
#
_cell.length_a   1.000
_cell.length_b   1.000
_cell.length_c   1.000
_cell.angle_alpha   90.00
_cell.angle_beta   90.00
_cell.angle_gamma   90.00
#
_symmetry.space_group_name_H-M   'P 1'
#
loop_
_entity.id
_entity.type
_entity.pdbx_description
1 polymer ?
#
loop_
_entity_poly.entity_id
_entity_poly.type
_entity_poly.pdbx_seq_one_letter_code
_entity_poly.pdbx_strand_id
1 'polypeptide(L)'
;MKTHARVVVIGGGAIGTSILYHLAKYGWQDVVLVEKHELTSGSTWMAAGNCSFFHSNYYCTRVNMKSIELYQKLEEETGQTTGWHTTGSIRTADNPGRMDELGYYYSMNRCLGLDVQKVSPQEIAELHPLMHVEGLMGGLYWPDDGDVDPSGICQAMAISAKKHGAEIYTHTRVTGISQKPNDEWVVHTEKGDITCGEVVEYRIDAFGI
;
A
#
# COMPACT_ATOMS: atom_id res chain seq x y z
N MET A 1 -9.42 14.06 -22.91
CA MET A 1 -8.14 13.72 -22.24
C MET A 1 -7.17 14.88 -22.48
N LYS A 2 -6.36 15.26 -21.47
CA LYS A 2 -5.31 16.27 -21.62
C LYS A 2 -4.26 15.81 -22.64
N THR A 3 -3.67 16.75 -23.35
CA THR A 3 -2.52 16.52 -24.25
C THR A 3 -1.19 16.87 -23.60
N HIS A 4 -1.22 17.56 -22.46
CA HIS A 4 -0.04 17.96 -21.70
C HIS A 4 -0.29 17.75 -20.20
N ALA A 5 0.73 17.32 -19.48
CA ALA A 5 0.74 17.17 -18.05
C ALA A 5 2.14 17.49 -17.48
N ARG A 6 2.23 17.80 -16.20
CA ARG A 6 3.53 17.87 -15.52
C ARG A 6 4.08 16.49 -15.25
N VAL A 7 3.23 15.59 -14.73
CA VAL A 7 3.57 14.19 -14.41
C VAL A 7 2.49 13.27 -14.93
N VAL A 8 2.90 12.19 -15.58
CA VAL A 8 2.01 11.06 -15.93
C VAL A 8 2.39 9.84 -15.11
N VAL A 9 1.43 9.32 -14.36
CA VAL A 9 1.55 8.06 -13.60
C VAL A 9 0.86 6.96 -14.41
N ILE A 10 1.56 5.88 -14.69
CA ILE A 10 1.05 4.74 -15.47
C ILE A 10 0.69 3.59 -14.53
N GLY A 11 -0.58 3.21 -14.52
CA GLY A 11 -1.14 2.13 -13.73
C GLY A 11 -1.98 2.59 -12.55
N GLY A 12 -3.19 2.06 -12.43
CA GLY A 12 -4.21 2.41 -11.42
C GLY A 12 -4.30 1.42 -10.25
N GLY A 13 -3.23 0.71 -9.94
CA GLY A 13 -3.13 -0.15 -8.75
C GLY A 13 -2.69 0.62 -7.50
N ALA A 14 -2.42 -0.09 -6.39
CA ALA A 14 -2.05 0.49 -5.10
C ALA A 14 -0.87 1.47 -5.18
N ILE A 15 0.15 1.15 -5.97
CA ILE A 15 1.34 1.99 -6.11
C ILE A 15 1.02 3.26 -6.91
N GLY A 16 0.38 3.13 -8.07
CA GLY A 16 0.08 4.30 -8.90
C GLY A 16 -0.92 5.26 -8.24
N THR A 17 -1.97 4.75 -7.62
CA THR A 17 -2.92 5.58 -6.86
C THR A 17 -2.27 6.26 -5.65
N SER A 18 -1.34 5.57 -4.96
CA SER A 18 -0.57 6.15 -3.87
C SER A 18 0.35 7.27 -4.35
N ILE A 19 1.07 7.08 -5.46
CA ILE A 19 1.93 8.11 -6.05
C ILE A 19 1.08 9.32 -6.45
N LEU A 20 -0.02 9.11 -7.16
CA LEU A 20 -0.93 10.19 -7.56
C LEU A 20 -1.44 10.98 -6.35
N TYR A 21 -1.89 10.26 -5.31
CA TYR A 21 -2.36 10.85 -4.06
C TYR A 21 -1.31 11.75 -3.41
N HIS A 22 -0.09 11.23 -3.24
CA HIS A 22 0.96 11.98 -2.56
C HIS A 22 1.43 13.19 -3.38
N LEU A 23 1.59 13.05 -4.70
CA LEU A 23 1.94 14.18 -5.56
C LEU A 23 0.89 15.29 -5.46
N ALA A 24 -0.40 14.95 -5.62
CA ALA A 24 -1.48 15.92 -5.53
C ALA A 24 -1.57 16.57 -4.15
N LYS A 25 -1.46 15.78 -3.07
CA LYS A 25 -1.49 16.26 -1.69
C LYS A 25 -0.31 17.17 -1.34
N TYR A 26 0.85 16.95 -1.95
CA TYR A 26 2.02 17.84 -1.82
C TYR A 26 1.98 19.06 -2.75
N GLY A 27 0.85 19.31 -3.41
CA GLY A 27 0.62 20.52 -4.20
C GLY A 27 1.17 20.48 -5.62
N TRP A 28 1.53 19.29 -6.14
CA TRP A 28 1.86 19.14 -7.54
C TRP A 28 0.61 19.33 -8.41
N GLN A 29 0.71 20.26 -9.34
CA GLN A 29 -0.37 20.55 -10.30
C GLN A 29 -0.16 19.76 -11.59
N ASP A 30 -1.24 19.59 -12.38
CA ASP A 30 -1.21 18.88 -13.67
C ASP A 30 -0.64 17.46 -13.57
N VAL A 31 -1.07 16.73 -12.56
CA VAL A 31 -0.74 15.31 -12.40
C VAL A 31 -1.86 14.46 -12.98
N VAL A 32 -1.50 13.50 -13.81
CA VAL A 32 -2.42 12.61 -14.52
C VAL A 32 -2.07 11.15 -14.23
N LEU A 33 -3.09 10.33 -14.01
CA LEU A 33 -2.93 8.86 -13.99
C LEU A 33 -3.66 8.26 -15.17
N VAL A 34 -3.00 7.31 -15.86
CA VAL A 34 -3.60 6.52 -16.94
C VAL A 34 -3.63 5.04 -16.54
N GLU A 35 -4.80 4.41 -16.72
CA GLU A 35 -5.03 2.99 -16.42
C GLU A 35 -5.74 2.33 -17.62
N LYS A 36 -5.26 1.15 -18.01
CA LYS A 36 -5.81 0.41 -19.17
C LYS A 36 -7.22 -0.15 -18.95
N HIS A 37 -7.57 -0.41 -17.70
CA HIS A 37 -8.88 -0.94 -17.29
C HIS A 37 -9.49 -0.04 -16.22
N GLU A 38 -10.21 -0.64 -15.25
CA GLU A 38 -10.64 0.05 -14.03
C GLU A 38 -9.49 0.13 -13.02
N LEU A 39 -9.58 1.08 -12.10
CA LEU A 39 -8.65 1.13 -10.97
C LEU A 39 -8.69 -0.21 -10.23
N THR A 40 -7.53 -0.65 -9.76
CA THR A 40 -7.32 -1.88 -8.98
C THR A 40 -7.51 -3.20 -9.73
N SER A 41 -7.88 -3.19 -11.00
CA SER A 41 -8.18 -4.41 -11.79
C SER A 41 -6.99 -5.36 -11.99
N GLY A 42 -5.77 -4.94 -11.67
CA GLY A 42 -4.57 -5.79 -11.69
C GLY A 42 -4.43 -6.64 -10.41
N SER A 43 -3.21 -6.77 -9.89
CA SER A 43 -2.92 -7.56 -8.68
C SER A 43 -3.48 -6.99 -7.38
N THR A 44 -3.87 -5.72 -7.37
CA THR A 44 -4.33 -5.04 -6.14
C THR A 44 -5.58 -5.68 -5.54
N TRP A 45 -6.62 -5.95 -6.34
CA TRP A 45 -7.86 -6.57 -5.83
C TRP A 45 -7.67 -8.00 -5.32
N MET A 46 -6.57 -8.67 -5.73
CA MET A 46 -6.25 -10.04 -5.32
C MET A 46 -5.45 -10.08 -4.02
N ALA A 47 -5.08 -8.93 -3.45
CA ALA A 47 -4.31 -8.88 -2.22
C ALA A 47 -5.20 -9.22 -1.00
N ALA A 48 -4.62 -9.92 -0.02
CA ALA A 48 -5.33 -10.31 1.21
C ALA A 48 -5.69 -9.12 2.13
N GLY A 49 -5.08 -7.96 1.91
CA GLY A 49 -5.36 -6.76 2.69
C GLY A 49 -4.70 -6.70 4.06
N ASN A 50 -3.88 -7.66 4.44
CA ASN A 50 -3.15 -7.66 5.71
C ASN A 50 -2.26 -6.42 5.88
N CYS A 51 -2.46 -5.68 6.96
CA CYS A 51 -1.69 -4.50 7.34
C CYS A 51 -1.04 -4.71 8.71
N SER A 52 0.22 -5.13 8.70
CA SER A 52 0.99 -5.36 9.90
C SER A 52 2.04 -4.28 10.09
N PHE A 53 2.16 -3.76 11.31
CA PHE A 53 3.29 -2.89 11.69
C PHE A 53 4.61 -3.64 11.62
N PHE A 54 4.56 -4.94 11.87
CA PHE A 54 5.77 -5.76 11.90
C PHE A 54 6.44 -5.89 10.54
N HIS A 55 7.74 -5.60 10.54
CA HIS A 55 8.68 -6.06 9.53
C HIS A 55 10.02 -6.39 10.21
N SER A 56 10.79 -7.33 9.63
CA SER A 56 12.10 -7.70 10.17
C SER A 56 13.16 -6.59 10.06
N ASN A 57 12.90 -5.59 9.22
CA ASN A 57 13.77 -4.43 8.99
C ASN A 57 13.18 -3.17 9.63
N TYR A 58 14.00 -2.42 10.36
CA TYR A 58 13.62 -1.18 11.03
C TYR A 58 12.98 -0.13 10.09
N TYR A 59 13.58 0.11 8.92
CA TYR A 59 13.05 1.11 7.99
C TYR A 59 11.73 0.69 7.35
N CYS A 60 11.60 -0.60 7.02
CA CYS A 60 10.33 -1.14 6.51
C CYS A 60 9.22 -1.06 7.57
N THR A 61 9.51 -1.33 8.84
CA THR A 61 8.55 -1.13 9.94
C THR A 61 8.07 0.32 9.99
N ARG A 62 8.97 1.31 9.85
CA ARG A 62 8.58 2.73 9.80
C ARG A 62 7.70 3.08 8.59
N VAL A 63 7.95 2.48 7.44
CA VAL A 63 7.10 2.65 6.25
C VAL A 63 5.71 2.05 6.51
N ASN A 64 5.64 0.85 7.07
CA ASN A 64 4.37 0.22 7.44
C ASN A 64 3.57 1.09 8.43
N MET A 65 4.22 1.64 9.47
CA MET A 65 3.59 2.56 10.41
C MET A 65 2.92 3.74 9.70
N LYS A 66 3.62 4.38 8.76
CA LYS A 66 3.07 5.51 8.00
C LYS A 66 1.94 5.10 7.07
N SER A 67 2.03 3.91 6.48
CA SER A 67 0.96 3.38 5.63
C SER A 67 -0.32 3.11 6.43
N ILE A 68 -0.20 2.48 7.60
CA ILE A 68 -1.34 2.18 8.47
C ILE A 68 -1.98 3.47 9.00
N GLU A 69 -1.16 4.43 9.49
CA GLU A 69 -1.66 5.76 9.89
C GLU A 69 -2.45 6.46 8.77
N LEU A 70 -2.01 6.31 7.52
CA LEU A 70 -2.71 6.85 6.37
C LEU A 70 -4.04 6.12 6.13
N TYR A 71 -4.05 4.80 6.11
CA TYR A 71 -5.24 3.99 5.82
C TYR A 71 -6.36 4.24 6.83
N GLN A 72 -6.03 4.39 8.10
CA GLN A 72 -6.97 4.73 9.17
C GLN A 72 -7.63 6.11 8.99
N LYS A 73 -6.98 7.05 8.30
CA LYS A 73 -7.46 8.43 8.12
C LYS A 73 -8.14 8.67 6.78
N LEU A 74 -7.91 7.81 5.80
CA LEU A 74 -8.41 8.01 4.42
C LEU A 74 -9.94 8.04 4.36
N GLU A 75 -10.63 7.25 5.16
CA GLU A 75 -12.09 7.23 5.19
C GLU A 75 -12.66 8.57 5.69
N GLU A 76 -12.09 9.12 6.77
CA GLU A 76 -12.47 10.44 7.28
C GLU A 76 -12.19 11.56 6.26
N GLU A 77 -11.04 11.49 5.58
CA GLU A 77 -10.62 12.47 4.57
C GLU A 77 -11.51 12.45 3.33
N THR A 78 -11.96 11.28 2.90
CA THR A 78 -12.55 11.08 1.59
C THR A 78 -14.04 10.75 1.60
N GLY A 79 -14.54 10.17 2.66
CA GLY A 79 -15.87 9.57 2.75
C GLY A 79 -15.96 8.18 2.09
N GLN A 80 -14.85 7.66 1.55
CA GLN A 80 -14.76 6.33 0.96
C GLN A 80 -14.28 5.34 2.01
N THR A 81 -15.06 4.27 2.25
CA THR A 81 -14.62 3.24 3.18
C THR A 81 -13.33 2.55 2.70
N THR A 82 -12.41 2.38 3.62
CA THR A 82 -11.16 1.64 3.42
C THR A 82 -11.27 0.20 3.89
N GLY A 83 -12.37 -0.16 4.55
CA GLY A 83 -12.56 -1.46 5.16
C GLY A 83 -11.53 -1.76 6.26
N TRP A 84 -11.02 -0.72 6.94
CA TRP A 84 -10.08 -0.94 8.03
C TRP A 84 -10.74 -1.63 9.21
N HIS A 85 -10.17 -2.77 9.62
CA HIS A 85 -10.54 -3.47 10.84
C HIS A 85 -9.29 -3.73 11.68
N THR A 86 -9.31 -3.31 12.93
CA THR A 86 -8.26 -3.63 13.89
C THR A 86 -8.51 -5.02 14.45
N THR A 87 -7.79 -6.00 13.92
CA THR A 87 -7.95 -7.43 14.28
C THR A 87 -6.82 -7.93 15.18
N GLY A 88 -5.71 -7.20 15.21
CA GLY A 88 -4.46 -7.65 15.79
C GLY A 88 -3.77 -8.73 14.94
N SER A 89 -2.51 -9.02 15.27
CA SER A 89 -1.80 -10.15 14.68
C SER A 89 -0.92 -10.87 15.70
N ILE A 90 -0.74 -12.18 15.51
CA ILE A 90 0.07 -13.02 16.39
C ILE A 90 1.16 -13.69 15.56
N ARG A 91 2.40 -13.67 16.07
CA ARG A 91 3.52 -14.47 15.56
C ARG A 91 3.97 -15.43 16.61
N THR A 92 3.93 -16.70 16.30
CA THR A 92 4.22 -17.78 17.24
C THR A 92 5.64 -18.31 17.08
N ALA A 93 6.14 -18.96 18.14
CA ALA A 93 7.38 -19.69 18.15
C ALA A 93 7.18 -21.07 18.78
N ASP A 94 7.69 -22.11 18.12
CA ASP A 94 7.66 -23.50 18.50
C ASP A 94 9.04 -24.05 18.89
N ASN A 95 10.07 -23.21 18.80
CA ASN A 95 11.44 -23.57 19.15
C ASN A 95 12.21 -22.39 19.74
N PRO A 96 13.34 -22.64 20.48
CA PRO A 96 14.13 -21.59 21.13
C PRO A 96 14.68 -20.53 20.17
N GLY A 97 15.19 -20.95 19.00
CA GLY A 97 15.75 -20.02 18.01
C GLY A 97 14.71 -19.02 17.49
N ARG A 98 13.46 -19.49 17.30
CA ARG A 98 12.35 -18.60 16.94
C ARG A 98 11.96 -17.66 18.07
N MET A 99 12.01 -18.12 19.33
CA MET A 99 11.78 -17.26 20.49
C MET A 99 12.84 -16.16 20.61
N ASP A 100 14.11 -16.47 20.36
CA ASP A 100 15.20 -15.49 20.37
C ASP A 100 15.00 -14.44 19.27
N GLU A 101 14.63 -14.86 18.06
CA GLU A 101 14.30 -13.96 16.95
C GLU A 101 13.12 -13.05 17.31
N LEU A 102 12.05 -13.59 17.89
CA LEU A 102 10.93 -12.78 18.36
C LEU A 102 11.35 -11.81 19.46
N GLY A 103 12.29 -12.19 20.35
CA GLY A 103 12.88 -11.30 21.35
C GLY A 103 13.58 -10.07 20.75
N TYR A 104 14.29 -10.25 19.64
CA TYR A 104 14.88 -9.16 18.88
C TYR A 104 13.78 -8.23 18.29
N TYR A 105 12.78 -8.79 17.65
CA TYR A 105 11.67 -8.01 17.07
C TYR A 105 10.87 -7.26 18.12
N TYR A 106 10.62 -7.89 19.28
CA TYR A 106 10.01 -7.22 20.42
C TYR A 106 10.77 -5.95 20.79
N SER A 107 12.09 -6.06 20.98
CA SER A 107 12.93 -4.94 21.38
C SER A 107 12.93 -3.82 20.33
N MET A 108 13.07 -4.17 19.05
CA MET A 108 13.05 -3.21 17.94
C MET A 108 11.70 -2.47 17.85
N ASN A 109 10.58 -3.19 17.96
CA ASN A 109 9.25 -2.60 17.87
C ASN A 109 8.95 -1.69 19.06
N ARG A 110 9.36 -2.10 20.29
CA ARG A 110 9.23 -1.23 21.48
C ARG A 110 10.06 0.06 21.35
N CYS A 111 11.27 -0.01 20.77
CA CYS A 111 12.06 1.19 20.48
C CYS A 111 11.38 2.15 19.46
N LEU A 112 10.55 1.61 18.58
CA LEU A 112 9.74 2.40 17.65
C LEU A 112 8.43 2.94 18.27
N GLY A 113 8.14 2.60 19.52
CA GLY A 113 6.93 3.02 20.22
C GLY A 113 5.69 2.20 19.88
N LEU A 114 5.85 1.06 19.20
CA LEU A 114 4.72 0.18 18.88
C LEU A 114 4.27 -0.58 20.13
N ASP A 115 2.97 -0.78 20.27
CA ASP A 115 2.42 -1.73 21.22
C ASP A 115 2.63 -3.14 20.69
N VAL A 116 3.51 -3.86 21.36
CA VAL A 116 3.78 -5.28 21.10
C VAL A 116 3.89 -6.00 22.42
N GLN A 117 3.22 -7.13 22.53
CA GLN A 117 3.07 -7.89 23.77
C GLN A 117 3.67 -9.27 23.60
N LYS A 118 4.38 -9.76 24.65
CA LYS A 118 4.79 -11.16 24.71
C LYS A 118 3.60 -11.96 25.22
N VAL A 119 3.28 -13.04 24.54
CA VAL A 119 2.11 -13.87 24.85
C VAL A 119 2.51 -15.34 25.03
N SER A 120 1.94 -15.96 26.07
CA SER A 120 2.04 -17.40 26.35
C SER A 120 1.14 -18.19 25.40
N PRO A 121 1.33 -19.52 25.29
CA PRO A 121 0.42 -20.38 24.52
C PRO A 121 -1.04 -20.29 25.00
N GLN A 122 -1.28 -20.10 26.29
CA GLN A 122 -2.62 -19.93 26.86
C GLN A 122 -3.29 -18.64 26.38
N GLU A 123 -2.55 -17.52 26.44
CA GLU A 123 -3.03 -16.22 25.95
C GLU A 123 -3.25 -16.25 24.43
N ILE A 124 -2.41 -16.98 23.67
CA ILE A 124 -2.63 -17.19 22.23
C ILE A 124 -3.96 -17.92 21.98
N ALA A 125 -4.27 -18.97 22.76
CA ALA A 125 -5.54 -19.69 22.63
C ALA A 125 -6.75 -18.81 22.96
N GLU A 126 -6.62 -17.88 23.92
CA GLU A 126 -7.66 -16.90 24.24
C GLU A 126 -7.87 -15.88 23.11
N LEU A 127 -6.76 -15.35 22.54
CA LEU A 127 -6.81 -14.38 21.45
C LEU A 127 -7.28 -15.00 20.12
N HIS A 128 -6.94 -16.29 19.89
CA HIS A 128 -7.28 -17.00 18.67
C HIS A 128 -7.77 -18.43 18.98
N PRO A 129 -9.05 -18.63 19.36
CA PRO A 129 -9.57 -19.91 19.85
C PRO A 129 -9.49 -21.08 18.86
N LEU A 130 -9.29 -20.81 17.57
CA LEU A 130 -9.14 -21.84 16.53
C LEU A 130 -7.68 -22.29 16.35
N MET A 131 -6.72 -21.65 17.03
CA MET A 131 -5.30 -21.98 16.90
C MET A 131 -4.95 -23.19 17.78
N HIS A 132 -4.28 -24.17 17.19
CA HIS A 132 -3.67 -25.26 17.93
C HIS A 132 -2.36 -24.77 18.59
N VAL A 133 -2.33 -24.78 19.91
CA VAL A 133 -1.21 -24.18 20.69
C VAL A 133 -0.27 -25.20 21.29
N GLU A 134 -0.55 -26.52 21.14
CA GLU A 134 0.34 -27.58 21.63
C GLU A 134 1.69 -27.50 20.91
N GLY A 135 2.78 -27.53 21.68
CA GLY A 135 4.14 -27.41 21.18
C GLY A 135 4.62 -25.97 20.97
N LEU A 136 3.77 -24.96 21.12
CA LEU A 136 4.21 -23.57 21.10
C LEU A 136 4.93 -23.20 22.40
N MET A 137 5.99 -22.39 22.26
CA MET A 137 6.71 -21.81 23.39
C MET A 137 6.16 -20.44 23.80
N GLY A 138 5.41 -19.78 22.90
CA GLY A 138 4.84 -18.44 23.07
C GLY A 138 4.83 -17.67 21.76
N GLY A 139 4.69 -16.36 21.87
CA GLY A 139 4.62 -15.49 20.69
C GLY A 139 4.71 -14.01 21.00
N LEU A 140 4.51 -13.21 19.95
CA LEU A 140 4.28 -11.78 20.04
C LEU A 140 2.90 -11.46 19.47
N TYR A 141 2.21 -10.53 20.11
CA TYR A 141 0.93 -9.99 19.69
C TYR A 141 1.04 -8.49 19.43
N TRP A 142 0.54 -8.05 18.28
CA TRP A 142 0.40 -6.64 17.90
C TRP A 142 -1.10 -6.31 17.88
N PRO A 143 -1.63 -5.65 18.92
CA PRO A 143 -3.07 -5.38 19.03
C PRO A 143 -3.59 -4.41 17.96
N ASP A 144 -2.74 -3.49 17.48
CA ASP A 144 -3.11 -2.45 16.52
C ASP A 144 -2.97 -2.86 15.05
N ASP A 145 -2.47 -4.06 14.77
CA ASP A 145 -2.45 -4.62 13.41
C ASP A 145 -3.88 -4.84 12.91
N GLY A 146 -4.06 -4.80 11.61
CA GLY A 146 -5.38 -4.93 11.03
C GLY A 146 -5.38 -5.42 9.59
N ASP A 147 -6.53 -5.30 8.97
CA ASP A 147 -6.75 -5.56 7.56
C ASP A 147 -7.57 -4.44 6.91
N VAL A 148 -7.52 -4.41 5.60
CA VAL A 148 -8.18 -3.39 4.77
C VAL A 148 -8.80 -4.02 3.53
N ASP A 149 -9.72 -3.30 2.89
CA ASP A 149 -10.04 -3.54 1.49
C ASP A 149 -8.98 -2.88 0.58
N PRO A 150 -8.13 -3.65 -0.11
CA PRO A 150 -7.11 -3.07 -0.99
C PRO A 150 -7.69 -2.18 -2.09
N SER A 151 -8.88 -2.51 -2.60
CA SER A 151 -9.57 -1.68 -3.59
C SER A 151 -10.13 -0.41 -2.98
N GLY A 152 -10.72 -0.50 -1.80
CA GLY A 152 -11.25 0.64 -1.04
C GLY A 152 -10.18 1.69 -0.76
N ILE A 153 -8.99 1.29 -0.33
CA ILE A 153 -7.85 2.20 -0.13
C ILE A 153 -7.49 2.95 -1.42
N CYS A 154 -7.37 2.22 -2.54
CA CYS A 154 -7.00 2.85 -3.82
C CYS A 154 -8.07 3.82 -4.30
N GLN A 155 -9.35 3.49 -4.13
CA GLN A 155 -10.46 4.40 -4.44
C GLN A 155 -10.42 5.65 -3.56
N ALA A 156 -10.17 5.49 -2.26
CA ALA A 156 -10.03 6.62 -1.34
C ALA A 156 -8.86 7.55 -1.74
N MET A 157 -7.69 6.99 -2.05
CA MET A 157 -6.55 7.77 -2.55
C MET A 157 -6.87 8.49 -3.86
N ALA A 158 -7.55 7.81 -4.80
CA ALA A 158 -7.96 8.40 -6.07
C ALA A 158 -8.96 9.55 -5.88
N ILE A 159 -9.92 9.41 -4.96
CA ILE A 159 -10.88 10.47 -4.61
C ILE A 159 -10.14 11.68 -4.03
N SER A 160 -9.24 11.47 -3.08
CA SER A 160 -8.46 12.56 -2.50
C SER A 160 -7.58 13.25 -3.55
N ALA A 161 -6.89 12.50 -4.40
CA ALA A 161 -6.08 13.05 -5.48
C ALA A 161 -6.90 13.95 -6.42
N LYS A 162 -8.11 13.51 -6.80
CA LYS A 162 -9.04 14.32 -7.62
C LYS A 162 -9.49 15.60 -6.92
N LYS A 163 -9.76 15.55 -5.60
CA LYS A 163 -10.07 16.74 -4.80
C LYS A 163 -8.94 17.78 -4.83
N HIS A 164 -7.68 17.33 -4.99
CA HIS A 164 -6.49 18.17 -5.11
C HIS A 164 -6.11 18.51 -6.56
N GLY A 165 -6.97 18.21 -7.53
CA GLY A 165 -6.82 18.62 -8.94
C GLY A 165 -6.11 17.61 -9.84
N ALA A 166 -5.82 16.39 -9.39
CA ALA A 166 -5.31 15.34 -10.25
C ALA A 166 -6.40 14.77 -11.16
N GLU A 167 -6.01 14.32 -12.35
CA GLU A 167 -6.91 13.67 -13.31
C GLU A 167 -6.60 12.18 -13.45
N ILE A 168 -7.64 11.37 -13.63
CA ILE A 168 -7.53 9.92 -13.81
C ILE A 168 -8.27 9.52 -15.06
N TYR A 169 -7.58 8.83 -15.95
CA TYR A 169 -8.14 8.30 -17.20
C TYR A 169 -8.08 6.76 -17.16
N THR A 170 -9.21 6.15 -16.86
CA THR A 170 -9.42 4.69 -16.98
C THR A 170 -9.69 4.28 -18.42
N HIS A 171 -9.63 2.99 -18.72
CA HIS A 171 -9.79 2.44 -20.08
C HIS A 171 -8.90 3.16 -21.10
N THR A 172 -7.67 3.46 -20.68
CA THR A 172 -6.71 4.21 -21.49
C THR A 172 -5.37 3.48 -21.43
N ARG A 173 -5.17 2.55 -22.35
CA ARG A 173 -3.95 1.75 -22.42
C ARG A 173 -2.80 2.59 -22.97
N VAL A 174 -1.67 2.57 -22.26
CA VAL A 174 -0.38 3.07 -22.76
C VAL A 174 0.19 2.05 -23.74
N THR A 175 0.54 2.50 -24.93
CA THR A 175 1.09 1.70 -26.03
C THR A 175 2.59 1.89 -26.20
N GLY A 176 3.14 2.96 -25.66
CA GLY A 176 4.56 3.25 -25.70
C GLY A 176 4.92 4.52 -24.96
N ILE A 177 6.21 4.70 -24.72
CA ILE A 177 6.80 5.90 -24.12
C ILE A 177 8.00 6.28 -24.99
N SER A 178 8.12 7.56 -25.32
CA SER A 178 9.28 8.10 -26.05
C SER A 178 9.74 9.42 -25.41
N GLN A 179 11.00 9.76 -25.59
CA GLN A 179 11.56 11.02 -25.11
C GLN A 179 11.84 11.93 -26.30
N LYS A 180 11.49 13.20 -26.15
CA LYS A 180 11.78 14.25 -27.14
C LYS A 180 13.21 14.79 -26.96
N PRO A 181 13.78 15.46 -27.98
CA PRO A 181 15.10 16.09 -27.87
C PRO A 181 15.23 17.19 -26.80
N ASN A 182 14.11 17.72 -26.32
CA ASN A 182 14.04 18.71 -25.24
C ASN A 182 13.81 18.11 -23.85
N ASP A 183 14.09 16.82 -23.70
CA ASP A 183 13.95 16.04 -22.47
C ASP A 183 12.50 15.82 -21.99
N GLU A 184 11.48 16.32 -22.67
CA GLU A 184 10.09 15.99 -22.40
C GLU A 184 9.79 14.55 -22.80
N TRP A 185 8.88 13.92 -22.05
CA TRP A 185 8.36 12.58 -22.36
C TRP A 185 7.05 12.67 -23.16
N VAL A 186 6.82 11.68 -23.99
CA VAL A 186 5.54 11.44 -24.65
C VAL A 186 5.03 10.07 -24.24
N VAL A 187 3.89 10.05 -23.58
CA VAL A 187 3.16 8.83 -23.26
C VAL A 187 2.13 8.58 -24.34
N HIS A 188 2.36 7.57 -25.17
CA HIS A 188 1.45 7.17 -26.26
C HIS A 188 0.34 6.32 -25.70
N THR A 189 -0.91 6.65 -25.98
CA THR A 189 -2.07 5.87 -25.55
C THR A 189 -3.01 5.56 -26.72
N GLU A 190 -3.90 4.58 -26.54
CA GLU A 190 -4.96 4.28 -27.53
C GLU A 190 -5.92 5.46 -27.78
N LYS A 191 -5.94 6.46 -26.88
CA LYS A 191 -6.81 7.64 -26.97
C LYS A 191 -6.08 8.92 -27.33
N GLY A 192 -4.81 8.83 -27.71
CA GLY A 192 -3.95 9.95 -28.07
C GLY A 192 -2.76 10.11 -27.11
N ASP A 193 -1.89 11.05 -27.42
CA ASP A 193 -0.62 11.26 -26.75
C ASP A 193 -0.71 12.30 -25.64
N ILE A 194 0.07 12.09 -24.56
CA ILE A 194 0.25 13.06 -23.49
C ILE A 194 1.73 13.41 -23.41
N THR A 195 2.07 14.68 -23.68
CA THR A 195 3.43 15.21 -23.43
C THR A 195 3.55 15.58 -21.95
N CYS A 196 4.66 15.22 -21.31
CA CYS A 196 4.87 15.54 -19.90
C CYS A 196 6.36 15.72 -19.54
N GLY A 197 6.61 16.42 -18.43
CA GLY A 197 7.96 16.56 -17.89
C GLY A 197 8.48 15.28 -17.25
N GLU A 198 7.61 14.54 -16.58
CA GLU A 198 7.96 13.35 -15.80
C GLU A 198 7.01 12.19 -16.11
N VAL A 199 7.54 10.99 -16.16
CA VAL A 199 6.76 9.74 -16.27
C VAL A 199 7.12 8.83 -15.09
N VAL A 200 6.11 8.31 -14.42
CA VAL A 200 6.27 7.29 -13.40
C VAL A 200 5.57 6.02 -13.86
N GLU A 201 6.35 5.00 -14.15
CA GLU A 201 5.87 3.66 -14.46
C GLU A 201 6.36 2.69 -13.40
N TYR A 202 5.44 1.90 -12.85
CA TYR A 202 5.78 0.77 -11.98
C TYR A 202 5.19 -0.50 -12.55
N ARG A 203 6.05 -1.39 -13.01
CA ARG A 203 5.68 -2.73 -13.46
C ARG A 203 6.12 -3.75 -12.42
N ILE A 204 5.21 -4.61 -12.03
CA ILE A 204 5.56 -5.89 -11.43
C ILE A 204 5.59 -6.89 -12.59
N ASP A 205 6.76 -7.10 -13.15
CA ASP A 205 6.98 -8.20 -14.09
C ASP A 205 7.06 -9.51 -13.28
N ALA A 206 5.91 -9.94 -12.76
CA ALA A 206 5.83 -11.15 -11.95
C ALA A 206 6.15 -12.43 -12.74
N PHE A 207 6.15 -12.37 -14.09
CA PHE A 207 6.32 -13.57 -14.94
C PHE A 207 7.03 -13.34 -16.26
N GLY A 208 7.77 -12.26 -16.46
CA GLY A 208 8.64 -12.12 -17.65
C GLY A 208 7.92 -12.24 -19.02
N ILE A 209 6.66 -11.76 -19.11
CA ILE A 209 5.84 -11.75 -20.33
C ILE A 209 5.53 -10.32 -20.72
#